data_687993e86821ba56ee0346017246f5f1
#
_entry.id   687993e86821ba56ee0346017246f5f1
#
_cell.length_a   1.000
_cell.length_b   1.000
_cell.length_c   1.000
_cell.angle_alpha   90.00
_cell.angle_beta   90.00
_cell.angle_gamma   90.00
#
_symmetry.space_group_name_H-M   'P 1'
#
loop_
_entity.id
_entity.type
_entity.pdbx_description
1 polymer ?
#
loop_
_entity_poly.entity_id
_entity_poly.type
_entity_poly.pdbx_seq_one_letter_code
_entity_poly.pdbx_strand_id
1 'polypeptide(L)'
;MLIRLIDGINEIVGRIVSLVAIIFAAMIIYDVVMRYVFNAPTRWAFDVTRQLYGFYFIMLGGYALRHQSHVRVDLLIEHLSAGARRWVEIAGYFIFFFPFTWVFLTRSIEFAQRSWNQGETTYGSVQLPVYPLKIAMAVAAGLLFIQGISEVLKLVLHKEAKNDFA
;
A
#
# COMPACT_ATOMS: atom_id res chain seq x y z
N MET A 1 -22.66 -7.59 -0.51
CA MET A 1 -21.93 -8.11 -1.68
C MET A 1 -20.74 -7.22 -2.03
N LEU A 2 -20.91 -5.90 -2.18
CA LEU A 2 -19.84 -4.95 -2.53
C LEU A 2 -18.66 -4.97 -1.54
N ILE A 3 -18.93 -4.89 -0.23
CA ILE A 3 -17.91 -4.93 0.84
C ILE A 3 -17.04 -6.19 0.70
N ARG A 4 -17.65 -7.37 0.56
CA ARG A 4 -16.90 -8.63 0.43
C ARG A 4 -16.02 -8.67 -0.82
N LEU A 5 -16.47 -8.05 -1.91
CA LEU A 5 -15.71 -7.98 -3.15
C LEU A 5 -14.45 -7.10 -2.97
N ILE A 6 -14.62 -5.89 -2.42
CA ILE A 6 -13.53 -4.95 -2.18
C ILE A 6 -12.51 -5.56 -1.21
N ASP A 7 -12.99 -6.09 -0.09
CA ASP A 7 -12.15 -6.74 0.91
C ASP A 7 -11.40 -7.95 0.32
N GLY A 8 -12.08 -8.74 -0.53
CA GLY A 8 -11.47 -9.88 -1.22
C GLY A 8 -10.35 -9.47 -2.17
N ILE A 9 -10.54 -8.41 -2.96
CA ILE A 9 -9.51 -7.90 -3.86
C ILE A 9 -8.27 -7.47 -3.07
N ASN A 10 -8.44 -6.63 -2.04
CA ASN A 10 -7.32 -6.15 -1.23
C ASN A 10 -6.62 -7.29 -0.48
N GLU A 11 -7.36 -8.32 -0.05
CA GLU A 11 -6.78 -9.51 0.59
C GLU A 11 -5.90 -10.30 -0.38
N ILE A 12 -6.40 -10.59 -1.59
CA ILE A 12 -5.65 -11.33 -2.60
C ILE A 12 -4.40 -10.55 -3.01
N VAL A 13 -4.55 -9.26 -3.29
CA VAL A 13 -3.43 -8.38 -3.64
C VAL A 13 -2.40 -8.36 -2.52
N GLY A 14 -2.83 -8.17 -1.26
CA GLY A 14 -1.93 -8.15 -0.12
C GLY A 14 -1.16 -9.45 0.06
N ARG A 15 -1.82 -10.61 -0.07
CA ARG A 15 -1.16 -11.93 0.03
C ARG A 15 -0.15 -12.16 -1.10
N ILE A 16 -0.49 -11.80 -2.34
CA ILE A 16 0.44 -11.94 -3.48
C ILE A 16 1.63 -11.01 -3.29
N VAL A 17 1.38 -9.75 -2.94
CA VAL A 17 2.42 -8.75 -2.74
C VAL A 17 3.33 -9.10 -1.55
N SER A 18 2.81 -9.74 -0.51
CA SER A 18 3.64 -10.18 0.62
C SER A 18 4.75 -11.16 0.22
N LEU A 19 4.55 -11.95 -0.84
CA LEU A 19 5.60 -12.84 -1.36
C LEU A 19 6.77 -12.06 -1.96
N VAL A 20 6.56 -10.84 -2.42
CA VAL A 20 7.64 -9.96 -2.92
C VAL A 20 8.65 -9.65 -1.82
N ALA A 21 8.22 -9.63 -0.54
CA ALA A 21 9.13 -9.45 0.59
C ALA A 21 10.21 -10.54 0.65
N ILE A 22 9.84 -11.78 0.36
CA ILE A 22 10.80 -12.91 0.33
C ILE A 22 11.79 -12.71 -0.82
N ILE A 23 11.31 -12.25 -1.97
CA ILE A 23 12.15 -12.05 -3.15
C ILE A 23 13.19 -10.96 -2.88
N PHE A 24 12.79 -9.77 -2.40
CA PHE A 24 13.77 -8.71 -2.16
C PHE A 24 14.69 -9.03 -0.98
N ALA A 25 14.21 -9.76 0.05
CA ALA A 25 15.07 -10.25 1.13
C ALA A 25 16.16 -11.21 0.61
N ALA A 26 15.78 -12.16 -0.24
CA ALA A 26 16.72 -13.07 -0.89
C ALA A 26 17.74 -12.30 -1.77
N MET A 27 17.29 -11.25 -2.48
CA MET A 27 18.19 -10.42 -3.28
C MET A 27 19.17 -9.61 -2.42
N ILE A 28 18.76 -9.10 -1.27
CA ILE A 28 19.65 -8.42 -0.33
C ILE A 28 20.71 -9.41 0.18
N ILE A 29 20.29 -10.61 0.60
CA ILE A 29 21.20 -11.65 1.05
C ILE A 29 22.20 -12.02 -0.07
N TYR A 30 21.71 -12.19 -1.29
CA TYR A 30 22.56 -12.46 -2.43
C TYR A 30 23.61 -11.37 -2.65
N ASP A 31 23.23 -10.08 -2.66
CA ASP A 31 24.19 -8.97 -2.82
C ASP A 31 25.22 -8.93 -1.69
N VAL A 32 24.79 -9.18 -0.44
CA VAL A 32 25.69 -9.23 0.72
C VAL A 32 26.71 -10.38 0.56
N VAL A 33 26.27 -11.56 0.17
CA VAL A 33 27.16 -12.71 -0.06
C VAL A 33 28.14 -12.44 -1.21
N MET A 34 27.65 -11.93 -2.32
CA MET A 34 28.50 -11.58 -3.47
C MET A 34 29.56 -10.52 -3.09
N ARG A 35 29.18 -9.55 -2.29
CA ARG A 35 30.06 -8.46 -1.85
C ARG A 35 31.13 -8.93 -0.87
N TYR A 36 30.77 -9.71 0.15
CA TYR A 36 31.67 -10.03 1.27
C TYR A 36 32.37 -11.38 1.12
N VAL A 37 31.75 -12.36 0.47
CA VAL A 37 32.36 -13.70 0.28
C VAL A 37 33.14 -13.77 -1.03
N PHE A 38 32.53 -13.25 -2.12
CA PHE A 38 33.12 -13.35 -3.44
C PHE A 38 33.86 -12.09 -3.89
N ASN A 39 33.86 -11.02 -3.07
CA ASN A 39 34.43 -9.71 -3.39
C ASN A 39 34.00 -9.16 -4.78
N ALA A 40 32.77 -9.51 -5.19
CA ALA A 40 32.16 -9.16 -6.46
C ALA A 40 30.80 -8.44 -6.25
N PRO A 41 30.82 -7.16 -5.82
CA PRO A 41 29.58 -6.41 -5.52
C PRO A 41 28.73 -6.28 -6.79
N THR A 42 27.42 -6.52 -6.64
CA THR A 42 26.46 -6.40 -7.73
C THR A 42 26.07 -4.93 -7.96
N ARG A 43 26.14 -4.46 -9.21
CA ARG A 43 25.79 -3.06 -9.55
C ARG A 43 24.28 -2.83 -9.67
N TRP A 44 23.51 -3.90 -9.93
CA TRP A 44 22.09 -3.84 -10.20
C TRP A 44 21.20 -4.15 -8.98
N ALA A 45 21.73 -4.89 -8.00
CA ALA A 45 20.92 -5.40 -6.89
C ALA A 45 20.28 -4.28 -6.07
N PHE A 46 21.00 -3.20 -5.82
CA PHE A 46 20.47 -2.05 -5.09
C PHE A 46 19.27 -1.40 -5.80
N ASP A 47 19.38 -1.17 -7.12
CA ASP A 47 18.32 -0.51 -7.88
C ASP A 47 17.06 -1.38 -7.98
N VAL A 48 17.23 -2.69 -8.20
CA VAL A 48 16.11 -3.64 -8.26
C VAL A 48 15.46 -3.80 -6.88
N THR A 49 16.25 -3.97 -5.83
CA THR A 49 15.73 -4.11 -4.45
C THR A 49 14.93 -2.88 -4.04
N ARG A 50 15.42 -1.68 -4.36
CA ARG A 50 14.72 -0.42 -4.08
C ARG A 50 13.37 -0.35 -4.79
N GLN A 51 13.28 -0.78 -6.05
CA GLN A 51 12.01 -0.80 -6.79
C GLN A 51 11.03 -1.85 -6.22
N LEU A 52 11.51 -3.05 -5.91
CA LEU A 52 10.70 -4.11 -5.30
C LEU A 52 10.18 -3.71 -3.93
N TYR A 53 11.05 -3.10 -3.11
CA TYR A 53 10.64 -2.58 -1.81
C TYR A 53 9.58 -1.48 -1.93
N GLY A 54 9.78 -0.52 -2.84
CA GLY A 54 8.80 0.53 -3.11
C GLY A 54 7.46 -0.03 -3.58
N PHE A 55 7.48 -0.99 -4.51
CA PHE A 55 6.29 -1.71 -4.97
C PHE A 55 5.56 -2.42 -3.82
N TYR A 56 6.29 -3.21 -3.04
CA TYR A 56 5.77 -3.94 -1.90
C TYR A 56 5.08 -3.00 -0.90
N PHE A 57 5.79 -1.95 -0.49
CA PHE A 57 5.30 -1.03 0.53
C PHE A 57 4.03 -0.29 0.10
N ILE A 58 4.00 0.21 -1.14
CA ILE A 58 2.87 0.99 -1.67
C ILE A 58 1.64 0.09 -1.87
N MET A 59 1.83 -1.11 -2.42
CA MET A 59 0.71 -2.01 -2.74
C MET A 59 0.02 -2.58 -1.50
N LEU A 60 0.68 -2.62 -0.35
CA LEU A 60 0.08 -3.08 0.90
C LEU A 60 -0.87 -2.08 1.56
N GLY A 61 -0.96 -0.83 1.09
CA GLY A 61 -1.77 0.21 1.72
C GLY A 61 -3.24 -0.18 1.92
N GLY A 62 -3.90 -0.72 0.89
CA GLY A 62 -5.29 -1.18 0.98
C GLY A 62 -5.46 -2.39 1.91
N TYR A 63 -4.52 -3.34 1.87
CA TYR A 63 -4.48 -4.49 2.76
C TYR A 63 -4.31 -4.06 4.24
N ALA A 64 -3.37 -3.17 4.50
CA ALA A 64 -3.12 -2.65 5.84
C ALA A 64 -4.33 -1.88 6.41
N LEU A 65 -5.04 -1.12 5.55
CA LEU A 65 -6.27 -0.44 5.96
C LEU A 65 -7.37 -1.45 6.35
N ARG A 66 -7.56 -2.49 5.54
CA ARG A 66 -8.54 -3.56 5.83
C ARG A 66 -8.28 -4.25 7.17
N HIS A 67 -7.01 -4.56 7.47
CA HIS A 67 -6.60 -5.22 8.72
C HIS A 67 -6.40 -4.24 9.88
N GLN A 68 -6.86 -2.99 9.73
CA GLN A 68 -6.76 -1.97 10.76
C GLN A 68 -5.34 -1.77 11.32
N SER A 69 -4.33 -2.10 10.50
CA SER A 69 -2.91 -1.99 10.87
C SER A 69 -2.39 -0.55 10.85
N HIS A 70 -3.23 0.43 10.48
CA HIS A 70 -2.90 1.84 10.60
C HIS A 70 -3.04 2.27 12.06
N VAL A 71 -2.07 3.04 12.54
CA VAL A 71 -2.09 3.61 13.89
C VAL A 71 -3.38 4.40 14.08
N ARG A 72 -4.28 3.89 14.93
CA ARG A 72 -5.47 4.61 15.37
C ARG A 72 -5.09 5.45 16.59
N VAL A 73 -5.60 6.66 16.65
CA VAL A 73 -5.47 7.49 17.86
C VAL A 73 -6.53 7.01 18.86
N ASP A 74 -6.43 5.72 19.27
CA ASP A 74 -7.42 5.08 20.14
C ASP A 74 -7.53 5.77 21.50
N LEU A 75 -6.42 6.34 21.99
CA LEU A 75 -6.37 7.05 23.29
C LEU A 75 -7.39 8.20 23.42
N LEU A 76 -7.72 8.88 22.32
CA LEU A 76 -8.72 9.97 22.35
C LEU A 76 -10.14 9.45 22.17
N ILE A 77 -10.32 8.28 21.59
CA ILE A 77 -11.62 7.74 21.19
C ILE A 77 -12.14 6.73 22.24
N GLU A 78 -11.26 6.13 23.05
CA GLU A 78 -11.62 5.15 24.08
C GLU A 78 -12.61 5.71 25.13
N HIS A 79 -12.57 7.01 25.40
CA HIS A 79 -13.43 7.66 26.37
C HIS A 79 -14.80 8.07 25.82
N LEU A 80 -15.05 7.88 24.53
CA LEU A 80 -16.29 8.23 23.87
C LEU A 80 -17.30 7.07 23.91
N SER A 81 -18.59 7.42 23.97
CA SER A 81 -19.66 6.43 23.77
C SER A 81 -19.55 5.77 22.40
N ALA A 82 -20.00 4.52 22.26
CA ALA A 82 -19.92 3.77 21.01
C ALA A 82 -20.50 4.52 19.80
N GLY A 83 -21.58 5.28 20.01
CA GLY A 83 -22.18 6.12 18.98
C GLY A 83 -21.30 7.31 18.59
N ALA A 84 -20.75 8.03 19.58
CA ALA A 84 -19.86 9.16 19.35
C ALA A 84 -18.57 8.72 18.64
N ARG A 85 -17.96 7.62 19.08
CA ARG A 85 -16.78 7.02 18.45
C ARG A 85 -17.02 6.78 16.96
N ARG A 86 -18.14 6.15 16.62
CA ARG A 86 -18.49 5.86 15.21
C ARG A 86 -18.60 7.13 14.36
N TRP A 87 -19.27 8.18 14.87
CA TRP A 87 -19.40 9.43 14.14
C TRP A 87 -18.07 10.15 13.95
N VAL A 88 -17.19 10.11 14.95
CA VAL A 88 -15.82 10.64 14.85
C VAL A 88 -15.02 9.88 13.79
N GLU A 89 -15.10 8.54 13.77
CA GLU A 89 -14.44 7.73 12.75
C GLU A 89 -14.96 8.07 11.34
N ILE A 90 -16.27 8.14 11.13
CA ILE A 90 -16.87 8.52 9.84
C ILE A 90 -16.42 9.93 9.42
N ALA A 91 -16.46 10.90 10.35
CA ALA A 91 -16.01 12.27 10.07
C ALA A 91 -14.52 12.28 9.66
N GLY A 92 -13.67 11.51 10.33
CA GLY A 92 -12.26 11.35 9.99
C GLY A 92 -12.05 10.83 8.58
N TYR A 93 -12.85 9.87 8.14
CA TYR A 93 -12.80 9.38 6.75
C TYR A 93 -13.16 10.49 5.75
N PHE A 94 -14.20 11.27 5.99
CA PHE A 94 -14.64 12.32 5.06
C PHE A 94 -13.77 13.58 5.07
N ILE A 95 -13.22 13.96 6.22
CA ILE A 95 -12.45 15.20 6.37
C ILE A 95 -10.98 14.98 5.96
N PHE A 96 -10.39 13.84 6.31
CA PHE A 96 -8.96 13.60 6.12
C PHE A 96 -8.67 12.52 5.08
N PHE A 97 -9.29 11.34 5.22
CA PHE A 97 -8.92 10.18 4.41
C PHE A 97 -9.30 10.35 2.93
N PHE A 98 -10.57 10.67 2.63
CA PHE A 98 -11.01 10.80 1.23
C PHE A 98 -10.37 11.96 0.49
N PRO A 99 -10.24 13.18 1.05
CA PRO A 99 -9.52 14.25 0.38
C PRO A 99 -8.06 13.89 0.10
N PHE A 100 -7.38 13.29 1.09
CA PHE A 100 -6.00 12.84 0.92
C PHE A 100 -5.88 11.77 -0.18
N THR A 101 -6.67 10.70 -0.09
CA THR A 101 -6.59 9.59 -1.05
C THR A 101 -7.06 9.98 -2.44
N TRP A 102 -7.98 10.93 -2.58
CA TRP A 102 -8.38 11.49 -3.86
C TRP A 102 -7.24 12.26 -4.53
N VAL A 103 -6.59 13.17 -3.79
CA VAL A 103 -5.42 13.89 -4.31
C VAL A 103 -4.28 12.91 -4.62
N PHE A 104 -4.05 11.94 -3.75
CA PHE A 104 -3.03 10.91 -3.96
C PHE A 104 -3.31 10.11 -5.23
N LEU A 105 -4.55 9.69 -5.47
CA LEU A 105 -4.96 8.94 -6.67
C LEU A 105 -4.75 9.76 -7.94
N THR A 106 -5.28 10.99 -7.98
CA THR A 106 -5.20 11.85 -9.18
C THR A 106 -3.75 12.20 -9.52
N ARG A 107 -2.94 12.55 -8.52
CA ARG A 107 -1.51 12.86 -8.72
C ARG A 107 -0.69 11.63 -9.11
N SER A 108 -1.02 10.46 -8.57
CA SER A 108 -0.37 9.21 -8.95
C SER A 108 -0.63 8.85 -10.41
N ILE A 109 -1.85 9.06 -10.89
CA ILE A 109 -2.21 8.84 -12.32
C ILE A 109 -1.41 9.79 -13.22
N GLU A 110 -1.40 11.09 -12.91
CA GLU A 110 -0.63 12.08 -13.68
C GLU A 110 0.87 11.72 -13.69
N PHE A 111 1.40 11.31 -12.55
CA PHE A 111 2.80 10.94 -12.40
C PHE A 111 3.17 9.68 -13.19
N ALA A 112 2.28 8.67 -13.18
CA ALA A 112 2.44 7.47 -13.97
C ALA A 112 2.40 7.76 -15.48
N GLN A 113 1.45 8.58 -15.94
CA GLN A 113 1.32 8.98 -17.35
C GLN A 113 2.56 9.73 -17.86
N ARG A 114 3.06 10.70 -17.07
CA ARG A 114 4.28 11.45 -17.44
C ARG A 114 5.48 10.52 -17.55
N SER A 115 5.67 9.64 -16.58
CA SER A 115 6.78 8.69 -16.56
C SER A 115 6.71 7.70 -17.73
N TRP A 116 5.51 7.24 -18.07
CA TRP A 116 5.28 6.38 -19.22
C TRP A 116 5.64 7.07 -20.53
N ASN A 117 5.14 8.30 -20.75
CA ASN A 117 5.38 9.07 -21.97
C ASN A 117 6.85 9.44 -22.16
N GLN A 118 7.60 9.61 -21.07
CA GLN A 118 9.02 9.95 -21.09
C GLN A 118 9.94 8.73 -21.15
N GLY A 119 9.40 7.50 -21.00
CA GLY A 119 10.24 6.30 -20.89
C GLY A 119 11.23 6.38 -19.72
N GLU A 120 10.79 6.95 -18.59
CA GLU A 120 11.67 7.30 -17.47
C GLU A 120 12.38 6.09 -16.88
N THR A 121 13.70 6.23 -16.67
CA THR A 121 14.58 5.21 -16.10
C THR A 121 15.25 5.74 -14.82
N THR A 122 15.80 4.82 -14.03
CA THR A 122 16.58 5.16 -12.83
C THR A 122 17.92 5.82 -13.22
N TYR A 123 18.43 6.68 -12.34
CA TYR A 123 19.76 7.31 -12.48
C TYR A 123 20.89 6.43 -11.91
N GLY A 124 20.65 5.14 -11.69
CA GLY A 124 21.62 4.19 -11.12
C GLY A 124 22.62 3.66 -12.14
N SER A 125 23.47 2.73 -11.69
CA SER A 125 24.43 2.00 -12.55
C SER A 125 23.74 1.16 -13.62
N VAL A 126 22.49 0.80 -13.38
CA VAL A 126 21.60 0.10 -14.32
C VAL A 126 20.36 0.94 -14.51
N GLN A 127 20.10 1.30 -15.77
CA GLN A 127 18.92 2.07 -16.13
C GLN A 127 17.67 1.18 -16.15
N LEU A 128 17.00 1.07 -15.01
CA LEU A 128 15.75 0.32 -14.91
C LEU A 128 14.55 1.24 -15.16
N PRO A 129 13.50 0.77 -15.85
CA PRO A 129 12.30 1.56 -16.05
C PRO A 129 11.60 1.86 -14.72
N VAL A 130 11.22 3.11 -14.48
CA VAL A 130 10.55 3.58 -13.25
C VAL A 130 9.02 3.61 -13.42
N TYR A 131 8.54 3.72 -14.65
CA TYR A 131 7.10 3.81 -14.93
C TYR A 131 6.27 2.62 -14.38
N PRO A 132 6.75 1.35 -14.30
CA PRO A 132 5.96 0.27 -13.72
C PRO A 132 5.65 0.50 -12.24
N LEU A 133 6.64 1.02 -11.48
CA LEU A 133 6.45 1.36 -10.07
C LEU A 133 5.44 2.50 -9.89
N LYS A 134 5.47 3.51 -10.77
CA LYS A 134 4.52 4.64 -10.74
C LYS A 134 3.10 4.21 -11.13
N ILE A 135 2.96 3.27 -12.07
CA ILE A 135 1.66 2.65 -12.38
C ILE A 135 1.14 1.88 -11.17
N ALA A 136 1.99 1.08 -10.53
CA ALA A 136 1.61 0.37 -9.30
C ALA A 136 1.17 1.33 -8.19
N MET A 137 1.79 2.51 -8.09
CA MET A 137 1.38 3.56 -7.13
C MET A 137 -0.04 4.08 -7.43
N ALA A 138 -0.39 4.30 -8.70
CA ALA A 138 -1.74 4.71 -9.09
C ALA A 138 -2.77 3.60 -8.78
N VAL A 139 -2.43 2.34 -9.07
CA VAL A 139 -3.28 1.18 -8.72
C VAL A 139 -3.47 1.07 -7.21
N ALA A 140 -2.39 1.19 -6.43
CA ALA A 140 -2.44 1.13 -4.97
C ALA A 140 -3.28 2.25 -4.37
N ALA A 141 -3.16 3.48 -4.90
CA ALA A 141 -4.01 4.60 -4.51
C ALA A 141 -5.49 4.32 -4.77
N GLY A 142 -5.83 3.71 -5.92
CA GLY A 142 -7.19 3.28 -6.23
C GLY A 142 -7.69 2.20 -5.27
N LEU A 143 -6.87 1.17 -4.99
CA LEU A 143 -7.21 0.12 -4.03
C LEU A 143 -7.42 0.68 -2.62
N LEU A 144 -6.57 1.61 -2.19
CA LEU A 144 -6.71 2.28 -0.90
C LEU A 144 -8.01 3.09 -0.83
N PHE A 145 -8.32 3.85 -1.89
CA PHE A 145 -9.54 4.66 -1.95
C PHE A 145 -10.81 3.81 -1.86
N ILE A 146 -10.90 2.72 -2.64
CA ILE A 146 -12.06 1.82 -2.60
C ILE A 146 -12.16 1.05 -1.28
N GLN A 147 -11.01 0.72 -0.64
CA GLN A 147 -11.04 0.12 0.69
C GLN A 147 -11.59 1.09 1.74
N GLY A 148 -11.25 2.39 1.66
CA GLY A 148 -11.85 3.40 2.51
C GLY A 148 -13.38 3.46 2.39
N ILE A 149 -13.92 3.31 1.17
CA ILE A 149 -15.37 3.20 0.96
C ILE A 149 -15.92 1.96 1.69
N SER A 150 -15.25 0.81 1.57
CA SER A 150 -15.65 -0.42 2.27
C SER A 150 -15.69 -0.22 3.79
N GLU A 151 -14.66 0.41 4.38
CA GLU A 151 -14.61 0.66 5.82
C GLU A 151 -15.74 1.59 6.29
N VAL A 152 -16.00 2.69 5.56
CA VAL A 152 -17.15 3.57 5.89
C VAL A 152 -18.48 2.83 5.78
N LEU A 153 -18.67 1.99 4.76
CA LEU A 153 -19.88 1.18 4.63
C LEU A 153 -20.04 0.19 5.79
N LYS A 154 -18.96 -0.42 6.28
CA LYS A 154 -19.00 -1.27 7.49
C LYS A 154 -19.43 -0.49 8.71
N LEU A 155 -18.86 0.70 8.91
CA LEU A 155 -19.23 1.59 9.99
C LEU A 155 -20.72 1.99 9.91
N VAL A 156 -21.22 2.38 8.75
CA VAL A 156 -22.62 2.80 8.54
C VAL A 156 -23.59 1.65 8.75
N LEU A 157 -23.26 0.45 8.29
CA LEU A 157 -24.14 -0.72 8.35
C LEU A 157 -24.06 -1.50 9.67
N HIS A 158 -23.35 -1.01 10.69
CA HIS A 158 -23.14 -1.71 11.98
C HIS A 158 -22.56 -3.13 11.83
N LYS A 159 -21.92 -3.43 10.72
CA LYS A 159 -21.18 -4.68 10.56
C LYS A 159 -19.84 -4.50 11.26
N GLU A 160 -19.78 -4.85 12.54
CA GLU A 160 -18.49 -5.09 13.19
C GLU A 160 -17.70 -6.06 12.31
N ALA A 161 -16.48 -5.66 11.95
CA ALA A 161 -15.54 -6.59 11.37
C ALA A 161 -15.28 -7.66 12.44
N LYS A 162 -15.89 -8.83 12.26
CA LYS A 162 -15.57 -10.00 13.06
C LYS A 162 -14.09 -10.24 12.81
N ASN A 163 -13.27 -10.01 13.82
CA ASN A 163 -11.87 -10.35 13.80
C ASN A 163 -11.79 -11.89 13.64
N ASP A 164 -11.60 -12.34 12.41
CA ASP A 164 -11.34 -13.74 12.10
C ASP A 164 -9.86 -14.10 12.41
N PHE A 165 -9.40 -13.69 13.60
CA PHE A 165 -8.16 -14.18 14.20
C PHE A 165 -8.50 -14.71 15.59
N ALA A 166 -9.06 -15.90 15.61
CA ALA A 166 -9.03 -16.83 16.73
C ALA A 166 -8.32 -18.11 16.26
#